data_8bb7c7fbffd412442cc070a4a68b3d08
#
_entry.id   8bb7c7fbffd412442cc070a4a68b3d08
#
_cell.length_a   1.000
_cell.length_b   1.000
_cell.length_c   1.000
_cell.angle_alpha   90.00
_cell.angle_beta   90.00
_cell.angle_gamma   90.00
#
_symmetry.space_group_name_H-M   'P 1'
#
loop_
_entity.id
_entity.type
_entity.pdbx_description
1 polymer ?
#
loop_
_entity_poly.entity_id
_entity_poly.type
_entity_poly.pdbx_seq_one_letter_code
_entity_poly.pdbx_strand_id
1 'polypeptide(L)'
;MGRNGPLPVMSALTNIGRFAPSPTGPLHFGSLASALASYLEARQGNGQWLVRMEDLDPPREVSGASDEILQQLDNHGLHWDGSVLYQSNRLESYREALESLSDLGLVYHCQCNRQRISALGGNYDGHCRDLRLGKVDSATRLTIRDRETTISFVDQIMGPYQQQLSSEVGDFVLQRRDKLFSYQLAVVVDDQFQSVNQVMRGADLLDSTPRQIYLQQSLGYQQPEYAHLPLALNSEGQKLSKQNHAVSLQAGKESHNLWQALNWLRQRPPEELQYQSVNEILVWAMSHWDVHRLGHQLGVRPENTAVPEGY
;
A
#
# COMPACT_ATOMS: atom_id res chain seq x y z
N MET A 1 -47.21 25.71 -10.48
CA MET A 1 -46.01 25.75 -11.34
C MET A 1 -44.78 25.67 -10.42
N GLY A 2 -44.34 24.46 -10.14
CA GLY A 2 -43.15 24.20 -9.32
C GLY A 2 -41.90 24.23 -10.19
N ARG A 3 -40.98 25.14 -9.89
CA ARG A 3 -39.66 25.18 -10.53
C ARG A 3 -38.78 24.13 -9.82
N ASN A 4 -38.56 23.00 -10.49
CA ASN A 4 -37.46 22.10 -10.13
C ASN A 4 -36.15 22.78 -10.52
N GLY A 5 -35.44 23.35 -9.54
CA GLY A 5 -34.05 23.76 -9.72
C GLY A 5 -33.18 22.52 -9.99
N PRO A 6 -32.09 22.66 -10.75
CA PRO A 6 -31.17 21.55 -10.94
C PRO A 6 -30.61 21.09 -9.59
N LEU A 7 -30.59 19.77 -9.38
CA LEU A 7 -29.92 19.17 -8.23
C LEU A 7 -28.43 19.61 -8.24
N PRO A 8 -27.83 19.90 -7.06
CA PRO A 8 -26.42 20.24 -7.02
C PRO A 8 -25.61 19.08 -7.62
N VAL A 9 -24.82 19.40 -8.65
CA VAL A 9 -23.80 18.48 -9.17
C VAL A 9 -22.87 18.21 -8.01
N MET A 10 -22.88 16.99 -7.48
CA MET A 10 -21.86 16.56 -6.54
C MET A 10 -20.52 16.77 -7.22
N SER A 11 -19.68 17.68 -6.69
CA SER A 11 -18.31 17.80 -7.16
C SER A 11 -17.67 16.43 -7.00
N ALA A 12 -17.22 15.83 -8.10
CA ALA A 12 -16.46 14.60 -8.05
C ALA A 12 -15.33 14.83 -7.04
N LEU A 13 -15.22 13.95 -6.05
CA LEU A 13 -14.14 14.00 -5.07
C LEU A 13 -12.83 13.92 -5.87
N THR A 14 -11.92 14.86 -5.62
CA THR A 14 -10.61 14.85 -6.24
C THR A 14 -9.89 13.55 -5.81
N ASN A 15 -9.36 12.80 -6.76
CA ASN A 15 -8.58 11.61 -6.46
C ASN A 15 -7.33 12.00 -5.68
N ILE A 16 -7.09 11.34 -4.55
CA ILE A 16 -5.86 11.49 -3.76
C ILE A 16 -5.26 10.11 -3.59
N GLY A 17 -4.28 9.83 -4.43
CA GLY A 17 -3.49 8.60 -4.38
C GLY A 17 -2.14 8.82 -3.68
N ARG A 18 -1.46 7.72 -3.37
CA ARG A 18 -0.10 7.81 -2.80
C ARG A 18 0.78 6.64 -3.22
N PHE A 19 2.09 6.91 -3.25
CA PHE A 19 3.14 5.91 -3.25
C PHE A 19 3.82 5.91 -1.87
N ALA A 20 3.91 4.74 -1.24
CA ALA A 20 4.33 4.63 0.16
C ALA A 20 5.46 3.58 0.32
N PRO A 21 6.69 3.90 -0.14
CA PRO A 21 7.82 2.98 -0.04
C PRO A 21 8.44 2.96 1.36
N SER A 22 8.91 1.77 1.79
CA SER A 22 9.83 1.67 2.93
C SER A 22 11.28 1.92 2.46
N PRO A 23 12.08 2.73 3.17
CA PRO A 23 13.45 3.10 2.76
C PRO A 23 14.47 1.99 3.05
N THR A 24 14.27 0.82 2.45
CA THR A 24 15.10 -0.38 2.60
C THR A 24 16.11 -0.55 1.47
N GLY A 25 16.40 0.50 0.70
CA GLY A 25 17.30 0.61 -0.45
C GLY A 25 16.60 1.24 -1.68
N PRO A 26 17.26 1.31 -2.84
CA PRO A 26 16.75 1.95 -4.05
C PRO A 26 15.48 1.27 -4.58
N LEU A 27 14.77 1.95 -5.48
CA LEU A 27 13.66 1.36 -6.21
C LEU A 27 14.17 0.24 -7.12
N HIS A 28 13.36 -0.81 -7.23
CA HIS A 28 13.49 -1.86 -8.24
C HIS A 28 12.32 -1.77 -9.22
N PHE A 29 12.36 -2.56 -10.30
CA PHE A 29 11.33 -2.54 -11.33
C PHE A 29 9.89 -2.62 -10.80
N GLY A 30 9.61 -3.56 -9.90
CA GLY A 30 8.25 -3.69 -9.31
C GLY A 30 7.83 -2.47 -8.49
N SER A 31 8.76 -1.80 -7.79
CA SER A 31 8.50 -0.54 -7.08
C SER A 31 8.20 0.60 -8.06
N LEU A 32 8.97 0.71 -9.15
CA LEU A 32 8.73 1.69 -10.20
C LEU A 32 7.37 1.47 -10.86
N ALA A 33 7.03 0.23 -11.22
CA ALA A 33 5.73 -0.09 -11.81
C ALA A 33 4.57 0.27 -10.87
N SER A 34 4.73 0.04 -9.55
CA SER A 34 3.74 0.43 -8.55
C SER A 34 3.64 1.96 -8.39
N ALA A 35 4.78 2.66 -8.41
CA ALA A 35 4.81 4.12 -8.37
C ALA A 35 4.14 4.72 -9.60
N LEU A 36 4.50 4.25 -10.80
CA LEU A 36 3.93 4.70 -12.06
C LEU A 36 2.41 4.46 -12.13
N ALA A 37 1.95 3.25 -11.78
CA ALA A 37 0.54 2.92 -11.79
C ALA A 37 -0.27 3.81 -10.83
N SER A 38 0.22 3.98 -9.58
CA SER A 38 -0.44 4.84 -8.60
C SER A 38 -0.41 6.32 -9.00
N TYR A 39 0.66 6.77 -9.69
CA TYR A 39 0.76 8.12 -10.25
C TYR A 39 -0.28 8.35 -11.35
N LEU A 40 -0.33 7.46 -12.34
CA LEU A 40 -1.24 7.58 -13.46
C LEU A 40 -2.71 7.56 -13.01
N GLU A 41 -3.05 6.64 -12.08
CA GLU A 41 -4.39 6.54 -11.54
C GLU A 41 -4.80 7.80 -10.75
N ALA A 42 -3.92 8.31 -9.89
CA ALA A 42 -4.18 9.53 -9.14
C ALA A 42 -4.31 10.77 -10.03
N ARG A 43 -3.52 10.84 -11.11
CA ARG A 43 -3.55 11.99 -12.06
C ARG A 43 -4.78 11.99 -12.98
N GLN A 44 -5.50 10.89 -13.09
CA GLN A 44 -6.79 10.91 -13.79
C GLN A 44 -7.74 11.88 -13.07
N GLY A 45 -8.40 12.74 -13.85
CA GLY A 45 -9.32 13.76 -13.30
C GLY A 45 -8.64 14.89 -12.53
N ASN A 46 -7.35 15.19 -12.79
CA ASN A 46 -6.55 16.21 -12.09
C ASN A 46 -6.39 15.97 -10.58
N GLY A 47 -6.28 14.71 -10.17
CA GLY A 47 -6.07 14.32 -8.79
C GLY A 47 -4.65 14.59 -8.29
N GLN A 48 -4.45 14.35 -6.99
CA GLN A 48 -3.17 14.52 -6.30
C GLN A 48 -2.47 13.17 -6.11
N TRP A 49 -1.16 13.17 -6.25
CA TRP A 49 -0.33 12.01 -5.96
C TRP A 49 0.71 12.35 -4.91
N LEU A 50 0.67 11.64 -3.78
CA LEU A 50 1.48 11.91 -2.61
C LEU A 50 2.60 10.87 -2.46
N VAL A 51 3.70 11.26 -1.80
CA VAL A 51 4.76 10.32 -1.40
C VAL A 51 4.85 10.29 0.12
N ARG A 52 4.89 9.07 0.67
CA ARG A 52 5.07 8.82 2.10
C ARG A 52 6.18 7.80 2.31
N MET A 53 7.22 8.15 3.09
CA MET A 53 8.26 7.23 3.53
C MET A 53 7.79 6.44 4.74
N GLU A 54 7.72 5.11 4.60
CA GLU A 54 7.32 4.19 5.67
C GLU A 54 8.58 3.73 6.44
N ASP A 55 9.11 4.64 7.26
CA ASP A 55 10.35 4.56 8.02
C ASP A 55 10.08 4.25 9.52
N LEU A 56 9.33 3.17 9.80
CA LEU A 56 8.98 2.73 11.15
C LEU A 56 9.69 1.45 11.59
N ASP A 57 10.59 0.93 10.80
CA ASP A 57 11.33 -0.29 11.11
C ASP A 57 12.85 -0.06 10.97
N PRO A 58 13.45 0.69 11.91
CA PRO A 58 14.86 1.10 11.84
C PRO A 58 15.85 -0.03 11.52
N PRO A 59 15.68 -1.29 12.01
CA PRO A 59 16.57 -2.39 11.66
C PRO A 59 16.63 -2.76 10.18
N ARG A 60 15.61 -2.39 9.38
CA ARG A 60 15.56 -2.66 7.94
C ARG A 60 15.84 -1.44 7.08
N GLU A 61 15.94 -0.28 7.69
CA GLU A 61 16.21 0.96 6.96
C GLU A 61 17.68 1.02 6.51
N VAL A 62 17.89 1.56 5.31
CA VAL A 62 19.22 1.81 4.75
C VAL A 62 19.47 3.32 4.72
N SER A 63 20.56 3.75 5.29
CA SER A 63 20.94 5.17 5.29
C SER A 63 21.01 5.73 3.86
N GLY A 64 20.35 6.88 3.62
CA GLY A 64 20.29 7.52 2.30
C GLY A 64 19.25 6.94 1.35
N ALA A 65 18.59 5.82 1.69
CA ALA A 65 17.62 5.19 0.78
C ALA A 65 16.40 6.07 0.51
N SER A 66 15.96 6.87 1.47
CA SER A 66 14.84 7.80 1.25
C SER A 66 15.18 8.83 0.16
N ASP A 67 16.36 9.45 0.24
CA ASP A 67 16.80 10.44 -0.74
C ASP A 67 17.00 9.81 -2.12
N GLU A 68 17.57 8.60 -2.16
CA GLU A 68 17.74 7.85 -3.39
C GLU A 68 16.39 7.50 -4.06
N ILE A 69 15.40 7.06 -3.29
CA ILE A 69 14.04 6.80 -3.78
C ILE A 69 13.43 8.07 -4.38
N LEU A 70 13.52 9.21 -3.68
CA LEU A 70 12.96 10.48 -4.15
C LEU A 70 13.68 10.94 -5.42
N GLN A 71 15.00 10.82 -5.49
CA GLN A 71 15.77 11.15 -6.69
C GLN A 71 15.39 10.24 -7.87
N GLN A 72 15.18 8.95 -7.63
CA GLN A 72 14.75 8.02 -8.67
C GLN A 72 13.34 8.36 -9.18
N LEU A 73 12.39 8.73 -8.31
CA LEU A 73 11.08 9.20 -8.72
C LEU A 73 11.17 10.47 -9.57
N ASP A 74 11.96 11.45 -9.13
CA ASP A 74 12.17 12.71 -9.83
C ASP A 74 12.78 12.48 -11.23
N ASN A 75 13.82 11.67 -11.33
CA ASN A 75 14.46 11.30 -12.59
C ASN A 75 13.47 10.63 -13.58
N HIS A 76 12.50 9.88 -13.07
CA HIS A 76 11.44 9.29 -13.89
C HIS A 76 10.24 10.22 -14.13
N GLY A 77 10.34 11.51 -13.72
CA GLY A 77 9.27 12.50 -13.90
C GLY A 77 8.03 12.25 -13.03
N LEU A 78 8.12 11.37 -12.04
CA LEU A 78 7.02 11.06 -11.12
C LEU A 78 7.01 12.08 -9.98
N HIS A 79 6.62 13.32 -10.31
CA HIS A 79 6.58 14.41 -9.35
C HIS A 79 5.34 14.34 -8.47
N TRP A 80 5.55 14.45 -7.15
CA TRP A 80 4.51 14.38 -6.13
C TRP A 80 4.02 15.76 -5.71
N ASP A 81 2.85 15.80 -5.12
CA ASP A 81 2.24 17.02 -4.59
C ASP A 81 2.59 17.20 -3.11
N GLY A 82 2.80 18.45 -2.71
CA GLY A 82 3.08 18.80 -1.31
C GLY A 82 4.42 18.26 -0.79
N SER A 83 4.53 18.14 0.51
CA SER A 83 5.73 17.62 1.17
C SER A 83 5.67 16.09 1.34
N VAL A 84 6.84 15.44 1.27
CA VAL A 84 6.97 14.03 1.62
C VAL A 84 6.65 13.85 3.10
N LEU A 85 5.75 12.92 3.41
CA LEU A 85 5.47 12.55 4.79
C LEU A 85 6.41 11.42 5.22
N TYR A 86 7.02 11.56 6.39
CA TYR A 86 7.83 10.53 7.04
C TYR A 86 7.07 9.98 8.24
N GLN A 87 6.87 8.68 8.31
CA GLN A 87 6.11 8.04 9.40
C GLN A 87 6.80 8.17 10.76
N SER A 88 8.12 8.20 10.79
CA SER A 88 8.91 8.46 12.02
C SER A 88 8.55 9.78 12.71
N ASN A 89 8.07 10.78 11.97
CA ASN A 89 7.61 12.06 12.51
C ASN A 89 6.16 12.05 13.01
N ARG A 90 5.46 10.89 12.93
CA ARG A 90 4.03 10.76 13.20
C ARG A 90 3.69 9.92 14.43
N LEU A 91 4.68 9.57 15.23
CA LEU A 91 4.52 8.64 16.36
C LEU A 91 3.43 9.08 17.35
N GLU A 92 3.22 10.37 17.53
CA GLU A 92 2.15 10.88 18.41
C GLU A 92 0.75 10.57 17.86
N SER A 93 0.54 10.79 16.56
CA SER A 93 -0.75 10.46 15.91
C SER A 93 -1.12 8.99 16.05
N TYR A 94 -0.11 8.11 16.04
CA TYR A 94 -0.36 6.66 16.25
C TYR A 94 -0.69 6.35 17.71
N ARG A 95 -0.13 7.10 18.69
CA ARG A 95 -0.52 6.97 20.10
C ARG A 95 -1.95 7.42 20.33
N GLU A 96 -2.32 8.57 19.78
CA GLU A 96 -3.69 9.09 19.84
C GLU A 96 -4.71 8.10 19.25
N ALA A 97 -4.39 7.48 18.11
CA ALA A 97 -5.24 6.44 17.52
C ALA A 97 -5.37 5.19 18.42
N LEU A 98 -4.26 4.76 19.05
CA LEU A 98 -4.29 3.65 20.02
C LEU A 98 -5.10 4.01 21.27
N GLU A 99 -5.00 5.24 21.77
CA GLU A 99 -5.79 5.73 22.91
C GLU A 99 -7.27 5.75 22.57
N SER A 100 -7.64 6.25 21.40
CA SER A 100 -9.02 6.20 20.91
C SER A 100 -9.59 4.78 20.86
N LEU A 101 -8.81 3.83 20.37
CA LEU A 101 -9.20 2.41 20.37
C LEU A 101 -9.27 1.81 21.79
N SER A 102 -8.43 2.27 22.70
CA SER A 102 -8.44 1.88 24.12
C SER A 102 -9.70 2.35 24.83
N ASP A 103 -10.10 3.61 24.61
CA ASP A 103 -11.31 4.20 25.19
C ASP A 103 -12.58 3.49 24.70
N LEU A 104 -12.56 3.00 23.47
CA LEU A 104 -13.61 2.13 22.90
C LEU A 104 -13.56 0.70 23.43
N GLY A 105 -12.54 0.35 24.25
CA GLY A 105 -12.31 -1.01 24.74
C GLY A 105 -12.02 -2.01 23.62
N LEU A 106 -11.39 -1.57 22.54
CA LEU A 106 -11.09 -2.40 21.36
C LEU A 106 -9.68 -2.97 21.36
N VAL A 107 -8.84 -2.59 22.31
CA VAL A 107 -7.46 -3.08 22.42
C VAL A 107 -7.18 -3.72 23.77
N TYR A 108 -6.19 -4.61 23.80
CA TYR A 108 -5.68 -5.23 25.02
C TYR A 108 -4.18 -5.53 24.89
N HIS A 109 -3.54 -5.85 26.03
CA HIS A 109 -2.11 -6.16 26.08
C HIS A 109 -1.87 -7.68 26.01
N CYS A 110 -0.87 -8.06 25.22
CA CYS A 110 -0.53 -9.45 24.94
C CYS A 110 0.96 -9.72 25.21
N GLN A 111 1.25 -10.72 26.03
CA GLN A 111 2.61 -11.16 26.36
C GLN A 111 3.00 -12.50 25.69
N CYS A 112 2.20 -12.99 24.74
CA CYS A 112 2.54 -14.19 23.97
C CYS A 112 3.83 -14.00 23.18
N ASN A 113 4.71 -15.00 23.22
CA ASN A 113 5.94 -15.01 22.44
C ASN A 113 5.72 -15.52 21.00
N ARG A 114 6.76 -15.36 20.16
CA ARG A 114 6.69 -15.79 18.74
C ARG A 114 6.47 -17.30 18.62
N GLN A 115 7.08 -18.10 19.50
CA GLN A 115 6.93 -19.57 19.47
C GLN A 115 5.48 -19.99 19.65
N ARG A 116 4.76 -19.38 20.63
CA ARG A 116 3.33 -19.66 20.84
C ARG A 116 2.50 -19.26 19.61
N ILE A 117 2.73 -18.07 19.06
CA ILE A 117 1.98 -17.58 17.90
C ILE A 117 2.22 -18.48 16.68
N SER A 118 3.47 -18.90 16.45
CA SER A 118 3.82 -19.81 15.36
C SER A 118 3.15 -21.18 15.51
N ALA A 119 3.05 -21.71 16.73
CA ALA A 119 2.37 -22.97 17.01
C ALA A 119 0.85 -22.94 16.71
N LEU A 120 0.25 -21.74 16.66
CA LEU A 120 -1.15 -21.55 16.27
C LEU A 120 -1.35 -21.45 14.74
N GLY A 121 -0.31 -21.64 13.94
CA GLY A 121 -0.39 -21.46 12.48
C GLY A 121 -0.55 -20.01 12.02
N GLY A 122 -0.22 -19.03 12.90
CA GLY A 122 -0.27 -17.60 12.58
C GLY A 122 -1.59 -16.89 12.94
N ASN A 123 -2.68 -17.63 13.15
CA ASN A 123 -3.95 -17.08 13.59
C ASN A 123 -4.00 -17.02 15.13
N TYR A 124 -4.12 -15.80 15.68
CA TYR A 124 -4.09 -15.62 17.13
C TYR A 124 -5.44 -15.92 17.80
N ASP A 125 -5.43 -16.81 18.78
CA ASP A 125 -6.59 -17.37 19.47
C ASP A 125 -7.23 -16.45 20.55
N GLY A 126 -6.73 -15.24 20.75
CA GLY A 126 -7.24 -14.31 21.75
C GLY A 126 -6.85 -14.63 23.20
N HIS A 127 -5.90 -15.53 23.45
CA HIS A 127 -5.49 -16.03 24.79
C HIS A 127 -5.32 -14.91 25.84
N CYS A 128 -4.72 -13.76 25.48
CA CYS A 128 -4.48 -12.68 26.45
C CYS A 128 -5.64 -11.70 26.59
N ARG A 129 -6.73 -11.84 25.83
CA ARG A 129 -7.81 -10.87 25.76
C ARG A 129 -8.43 -10.56 27.13
N ASP A 130 -8.67 -11.59 27.92
CA ASP A 130 -9.34 -11.50 29.20
C ASP A 130 -8.39 -11.45 30.43
N LEU A 131 -7.07 -11.52 30.18
CA LEU A 131 -6.06 -11.58 31.25
C LEU A 131 -5.76 -10.23 31.89
N ARG A 132 -6.28 -9.12 31.36
CA ARG A 132 -6.06 -7.74 31.88
C ARG A 132 -4.58 -7.42 32.13
N LEU A 133 -3.71 -7.83 31.23
CA LEU A 133 -2.27 -7.60 31.32
C LEU A 133 -1.94 -6.11 31.21
N GLY A 134 -0.86 -5.67 31.88
CA GLY A 134 -0.37 -4.31 31.82
C GLY A 134 0.44 -4.00 30.55
N LYS A 135 0.73 -2.70 30.33
CA LYS A 135 1.52 -2.21 29.18
C LYS A 135 2.99 -2.64 29.17
N VAL A 136 3.52 -3.03 30.34
CA VAL A 136 4.94 -3.37 30.47
C VAL A 136 5.21 -4.71 29.78
N ASP A 137 6.24 -4.75 28.96
CA ASP A 137 6.69 -5.94 28.22
C ASP A 137 5.56 -6.67 27.47
N SER A 138 4.66 -5.90 26.85
CA SER A 138 3.52 -6.42 26.11
C SER A 138 3.38 -5.73 24.74
N ALA A 139 2.84 -6.46 23.77
CA ALA A 139 2.30 -5.91 22.54
C ALA A 139 0.85 -5.44 22.76
N THR A 140 0.39 -4.46 22.00
CA THR A 140 -1.03 -4.05 21.97
C THR A 140 -1.68 -4.67 20.74
N ARG A 141 -2.81 -5.38 20.95
CA ARG A 141 -3.60 -5.99 19.87
C ARG A 141 -4.96 -5.36 19.74
N LEU A 142 -5.45 -5.26 18.51
CA LEU A 142 -6.86 -4.97 18.21
C LEU A 142 -7.66 -6.27 18.38
N THR A 143 -8.79 -6.18 19.06
CA THR A 143 -9.69 -7.33 19.23
C THR A 143 -10.69 -7.43 18.07
N ILE A 144 -10.88 -8.64 17.56
CA ILE A 144 -11.99 -8.97 16.65
C ILE A 144 -13.16 -9.40 17.53
N ARG A 145 -14.11 -8.48 17.76
CA ARG A 145 -15.19 -8.67 18.76
C ARG A 145 -16.17 -9.79 18.39
N ASP A 146 -16.53 -9.84 17.12
CA ASP A 146 -17.51 -10.81 16.65
C ASP A 146 -16.80 -11.97 15.96
N ARG A 147 -17.21 -13.20 16.34
CA ARG A 147 -16.70 -14.44 15.72
C ARG A 147 -17.10 -14.60 14.26
N GLU A 148 -18.07 -13.86 13.80
CA GLU A 148 -18.54 -13.86 12.40
C GLU A 148 -18.07 -12.64 11.61
N THR A 149 -17.12 -11.84 12.18
CA THR A 149 -16.60 -10.65 11.50
C THR A 149 -16.00 -11.01 10.14
N THR A 150 -16.71 -10.66 9.10
CA THR A 150 -16.32 -10.84 7.71
C THR A 150 -16.17 -9.46 7.06
N ILE A 151 -15.04 -9.21 6.45
CA ILE A 151 -14.80 -8.00 5.67
C ILE A 151 -14.85 -8.36 4.20
N SER A 152 -15.70 -7.65 3.46
CA SER A 152 -15.84 -7.78 2.01
C SER A 152 -15.61 -6.42 1.36
N PHE A 153 -14.89 -6.40 0.25
CA PHE A 153 -14.70 -5.22 -0.59
C PHE A 153 -14.54 -5.63 -2.05
N VAL A 154 -14.64 -4.66 -2.95
CA VAL A 154 -14.35 -4.86 -4.37
C VAL A 154 -13.03 -4.17 -4.69
N ASP A 155 -12.04 -4.95 -5.07
CA ASP A 155 -10.78 -4.43 -5.57
C ASP A 155 -10.92 -4.10 -7.06
N GLN A 156 -10.42 -2.96 -7.49
CA GLN A 156 -10.56 -2.51 -8.88
C GLN A 156 -9.87 -3.44 -9.89
N ILE A 157 -8.82 -4.15 -9.46
CA ILE A 157 -8.05 -5.06 -10.32
C ILE A 157 -8.38 -6.53 -10.00
N MET A 158 -8.37 -6.90 -8.72
CA MET A 158 -8.56 -8.29 -8.30
C MET A 158 -10.03 -8.71 -8.19
N GLY A 159 -10.97 -7.75 -8.27
CA GLY A 159 -12.40 -8.02 -8.16
C GLY A 159 -12.88 -8.23 -6.72
N PRO A 160 -14.00 -8.91 -6.51
CA PRO A 160 -14.55 -9.14 -5.18
C PRO A 160 -13.60 -9.94 -4.30
N TYR A 161 -13.34 -9.45 -3.09
CA TYR A 161 -12.51 -10.09 -2.09
C TYR A 161 -13.23 -10.13 -0.74
N GLN A 162 -13.10 -11.24 -0.05
CA GLN A 162 -13.74 -11.45 1.25
C GLN A 162 -12.80 -12.23 2.17
N GLN A 163 -12.75 -11.86 3.45
CA GLN A 163 -11.99 -12.57 4.48
C GLN A 163 -12.75 -12.59 5.80
N GLN A 164 -12.83 -13.76 6.41
CA GLN A 164 -13.38 -13.91 7.76
C GLN A 164 -12.27 -13.67 8.79
N LEU A 165 -12.21 -12.43 9.31
CA LEU A 165 -11.10 -12.01 10.17
C LEU A 165 -10.95 -12.85 11.43
N SER A 166 -12.03 -13.29 12.04
CA SER A 166 -12.00 -14.05 13.30
C SER A 166 -11.34 -15.42 13.19
N SER A 167 -11.53 -16.10 12.04
CA SER A 167 -11.02 -17.45 11.81
C SER A 167 -9.72 -17.47 10.98
N GLU A 168 -9.50 -16.48 10.12
CA GLU A 168 -8.35 -16.47 9.22
C GLU A 168 -7.20 -15.58 9.71
N VAL A 169 -7.46 -14.61 10.58
CA VAL A 169 -6.47 -13.62 11.05
C VAL A 169 -6.37 -13.60 12.58
N GLY A 170 -7.50 -13.56 13.28
CA GLY A 170 -7.57 -13.31 14.72
C GLY A 170 -7.17 -11.88 15.11
N ASP A 171 -7.04 -11.65 16.41
CA ASP A 171 -6.64 -10.33 16.93
C ASP A 171 -5.21 -9.99 16.48
N PHE A 172 -5.02 -8.86 15.87
CA PHE A 172 -3.73 -8.48 15.29
C PHE A 172 -3.04 -7.33 16.01
N VAL A 173 -1.70 -7.31 15.89
CA VAL A 173 -0.85 -6.35 16.61
C VAL A 173 -0.96 -4.97 15.98
N LEU A 174 -1.18 -3.94 16.82
CA LEU A 174 -1.11 -2.52 16.48
C LEU A 174 0.17 -1.86 16.99
N GLN A 175 0.68 -2.31 18.15
CA GLN A 175 1.98 -1.91 18.67
C GLN A 175 2.74 -3.15 19.17
N ARG A 176 3.97 -3.27 18.73
CA ARG A 176 4.87 -4.37 19.11
C ARG A 176 5.34 -4.22 20.57
N ARG A 177 5.91 -5.27 21.14
CA ARG A 177 6.48 -5.28 22.48
C ARG A 177 7.64 -4.28 22.63
N ASP A 178 8.45 -4.10 21.58
CA ASP A 178 9.53 -3.13 21.49
C ASP A 178 9.04 -1.69 21.26
N LYS A 179 7.72 -1.47 21.33
CA LYS A 179 7.01 -0.19 21.18
C LYS A 179 6.98 0.38 19.76
N LEU A 180 7.49 -0.32 18.77
CA LEU A 180 7.29 0.06 17.37
C LEU A 180 5.82 -0.15 16.98
N PHE A 181 5.29 0.80 16.22
CA PHE A 181 3.94 0.69 15.68
C PHE A 181 3.90 -0.29 14.50
N SER A 182 2.79 -0.97 14.34
CA SER A 182 2.63 -1.89 13.21
C SER A 182 2.29 -1.12 11.94
N TYR A 183 2.66 -1.71 10.81
CA TYR A 183 2.27 -1.23 9.48
C TYR A 183 0.75 -0.98 9.38
N GLN A 184 -0.07 -1.89 9.93
CA GLN A 184 -1.53 -1.79 9.83
C GLN A 184 -2.08 -0.52 10.48
N LEU A 185 -1.55 -0.12 11.64
CA LEU A 185 -1.97 1.11 12.32
C LEU A 185 -1.47 2.35 11.56
N ALA A 186 -0.19 2.37 11.26
CA ALA A 186 0.44 3.56 10.68
C ALA A 186 -0.16 3.93 9.31
N VAL A 187 -0.34 2.95 8.42
CA VAL A 187 -0.88 3.21 7.08
C VAL A 187 -2.32 3.73 7.14
N VAL A 188 -3.15 3.19 8.04
CA VAL A 188 -4.55 3.63 8.20
C VAL A 188 -4.66 5.05 8.76
N VAL A 189 -3.86 5.37 9.77
CA VAL A 189 -3.83 6.72 10.37
C VAL A 189 -3.32 7.75 9.37
N ASP A 190 -2.30 7.42 8.58
CA ASP A 190 -1.70 8.36 7.64
C ASP A 190 -2.52 8.51 6.36
N ASP A 191 -3.15 7.44 5.86
CA ASP A 191 -4.08 7.54 4.74
C ASP A 191 -5.27 8.46 5.09
N GLN A 192 -5.80 8.37 6.33
CA GLN A 192 -6.82 9.29 6.83
C GLN A 192 -6.30 10.73 6.95
N PHE A 193 -5.10 10.92 7.51
CA PHE A 193 -4.51 12.26 7.68
C PHE A 193 -4.26 12.96 6.34
N GLN A 194 -3.78 12.21 5.33
CA GLN A 194 -3.53 12.72 3.99
C GLN A 194 -4.78 12.75 3.11
N SER A 195 -5.95 12.37 3.65
CA SER A 195 -7.22 12.26 2.91
C SER A 195 -7.12 11.37 1.66
N VAL A 196 -6.28 10.33 1.74
CA VAL A 196 -6.12 9.34 0.65
C VAL A 196 -7.43 8.60 0.45
N ASN A 197 -7.98 8.71 -0.75
CA ASN A 197 -9.21 8.01 -1.13
C ASN A 197 -8.98 6.91 -2.17
N GLN A 198 -7.72 6.74 -2.64
CA GLN A 198 -7.35 5.75 -3.62
C GLN A 198 -6.01 5.08 -3.25
N VAL A 199 -6.04 3.78 -3.04
CA VAL A 199 -4.88 2.97 -2.62
C VAL A 199 -4.52 1.98 -3.70
N MET A 200 -3.49 2.29 -4.49
CA MET A 200 -2.91 1.36 -5.46
C MET A 200 -1.56 0.83 -4.94
N ARG A 201 -1.39 -0.50 -4.90
CA ARG A 201 -0.20 -1.16 -4.32
C ARG A 201 -0.07 -2.61 -4.79
N GLY A 202 1.01 -3.30 -4.45
CA GLY A 202 1.22 -4.70 -4.82
C GLY A 202 0.23 -5.67 -4.17
N ALA A 203 -0.13 -6.75 -4.86
CA ALA A 203 -1.08 -7.78 -4.42
C ALA A 203 -0.59 -8.60 -3.21
N ASP A 204 0.69 -8.51 -2.84
CA ASP A 204 1.19 -9.06 -1.57
C ASP A 204 0.59 -8.41 -0.32
N LEU A 205 -0.07 -7.27 -0.49
CA LEU A 205 -0.80 -6.57 0.56
C LEU A 205 -2.33 -6.77 0.50
N LEU A 206 -2.82 -7.59 -0.42
CA LEU A 206 -4.25 -7.88 -0.56
C LEU A 206 -4.85 -8.43 0.74
N ASP A 207 -4.17 -9.41 1.36
CA ASP A 207 -4.57 -10.01 2.65
C ASP A 207 -4.49 -9.02 3.83
N SER A 208 -3.78 -7.91 3.69
CA SER A 208 -3.72 -6.86 4.72
C SER A 208 -4.93 -5.93 4.68
N THR A 209 -5.58 -5.82 3.52
CA THR A 209 -6.67 -4.88 3.28
C THR A 209 -7.87 -5.09 4.22
N PRO A 210 -8.37 -6.32 4.46
CA PRO A 210 -9.47 -6.52 5.41
C PRO A 210 -9.15 -6.05 6.84
N ARG A 211 -7.92 -6.24 7.31
CA ARG A 211 -7.45 -5.73 8.62
C ARG A 211 -7.47 -4.22 8.66
N GLN A 212 -7.05 -3.57 7.59
CA GLN A 212 -7.04 -2.11 7.47
C GLN A 212 -8.47 -1.56 7.40
N ILE A 213 -9.36 -2.17 6.64
CA ILE A 213 -10.78 -1.81 6.58
C ILE A 213 -11.44 -1.95 7.97
N TYR A 214 -11.18 -3.05 8.66
CA TYR A 214 -11.70 -3.23 10.03
C TYR A 214 -11.18 -2.16 11.00
N LEU A 215 -9.91 -1.78 10.88
CA LEU A 215 -9.31 -0.72 11.69
C LEU A 215 -9.88 0.66 11.33
N GLN A 216 -10.08 0.96 10.04
CA GLN A 216 -10.76 2.18 9.58
C GLN A 216 -12.16 2.29 10.17
N GLN A 217 -12.96 1.22 10.08
CA GLN A 217 -14.31 1.15 10.66
C GLN A 217 -14.27 1.37 12.19
N SER A 218 -13.29 0.77 12.88
CA SER A 218 -13.11 0.89 14.33
C SER A 218 -12.76 2.31 14.77
N LEU A 219 -12.05 3.07 13.93
CA LEU A 219 -11.66 4.47 14.18
C LEU A 219 -12.65 5.48 13.59
N GLY A 220 -13.68 5.03 12.85
CA GLY A 220 -14.61 5.92 12.16
C GLY A 220 -13.98 6.67 10.96
N TYR A 221 -12.92 6.11 10.37
CA TYR A 221 -12.23 6.67 9.21
C TYR A 221 -12.90 6.26 7.90
N GLN A 222 -12.69 7.06 6.85
CA GLN A 222 -13.19 6.73 5.53
C GLN A 222 -12.38 5.56 4.93
N GLN A 223 -13.08 4.63 4.29
CA GLN A 223 -12.45 3.56 3.53
C GLN A 223 -12.10 4.09 2.13
N PRO A 224 -10.82 4.02 1.70
CA PRO A 224 -10.43 4.32 0.33
C PRO A 224 -10.87 3.21 -0.65
N GLU A 225 -10.84 3.51 -1.92
CA GLU A 225 -10.87 2.51 -2.98
C GLU A 225 -9.52 1.79 -3.07
N TYR A 226 -9.56 0.49 -3.35
CA TYR A 226 -8.36 -0.35 -3.41
C TYR A 226 -8.16 -0.93 -4.80
N ALA A 227 -6.90 -0.94 -5.24
CA ALA A 227 -6.44 -1.58 -6.46
C ALA A 227 -5.12 -2.31 -6.19
N HIS A 228 -5.10 -3.63 -6.30
CA HIS A 228 -3.89 -4.44 -6.04
C HIS A 228 -3.27 -4.89 -7.35
N LEU A 229 -2.08 -4.35 -7.63
CA LEU A 229 -1.29 -4.67 -8.81
C LEU A 229 -0.74 -6.10 -8.73
N PRO A 230 -0.71 -6.84 -9.83
CA PRO A 230 -0.01 -8.12 -9.88
C PRO A 230 1.43 -7.99 -9.38
N LEU A 231 1.99 -9.06 -8.82
CA LEU A 231 3.41 -9.07 -8.44
C LEU A 231 4.29 -9.35 -9.64
N ALA A 232 5.36 -8.57 -9.80
CA ALA A 232 6.41 -8.91 -10.74
C ALA A 232 7.15 -10.15 -10.21
N LEU A 233 7.14 -11.23 -10.99
CA LEU A 233 7.78 -12.50 -10.65
C LEU A 233 9.01 -12.70 -11.52
N ASN A 234 10.03 -13.40 -11.00
CA ASN A 234 11.15 -13.90 -11.81
C ASN A 234 10.75 -15.16 -12.59
N SER A 235 11.67 -15.70 -13.39
CA SER A 235 11.47 -16.94 -14.17
C SER A 235 11.11 -18.15 -13.32
N GLU A 236 11.53 -18.16 -12.05
CA GLU A 236 11.21 -19.21 -11.07
C GLU A 236 9.84 -19.01 -10.39
N GLY A 237 9.13 -17.91 -10.70
CA GLY A 237 7.84 -17.58 -10.09
C GLY A 237 7.95 -16.94 -8.70
N GLN A 238 9.13 -16.51 -8.29
CA GLN A 238 9.35 -15.81 -7.04
C GLN A 238 9.15 -14.31 -7.26
N LYS A 239 8.61 -13.61 -6.24
CA LYS A 239 8.44 -12.16 -6.27
C LYS A 239 9.78 -11.45 -6.50
N LEU A 240 9.83 -10.56 -7.49
CA LEU A 240 10.95 -9.63 -7.65
C LEU A 240 10.95 -8.66 -6.46
N SER A 241 11.88 -8.87 -5.56
CA SER A 241 12.06 -8.07 -4.35
C SER A 241 13.55 -7.88 -4.07
N LYS A 242 13.89 -6.90 -3.22
CA LYS A 242 15.27 -6.68 -2.76
C LYS A 242 15.91 -7.92 -2.14
N GLN A 243 15.11 -8.80 -1.52
CA GLN A 243 15.59 -10.06 -0.93
C GLN A 243 15.94 -11.12 -1.98
N ASN A 244 15.35 -11.03 -3.18
CA ASN A 244 15.56 -11.97 -4.28
C ASN A 244 16.43 -11.34 -5.40
N HIS A 245 17.38 -10.48 -5.03
CA HIS A 245 18.36 -9.86 -5.94
C HIS A 245 17.74 -9.08 -7.11
N ALA A 246 16.55 -8.46 -6.92
CA ALA A 246 16.03 -7.54 -7.92
C ALA A 246 17.03 -6.40 -8.12
N VAL A 247 17.50 -6.24 -9.36
CA VAL A 247 18.47 -5.20 -9.72
C VAL A 247 17.84 -3.83 -9.54
N SER A 248 18.57 -2.90 -8.95
CA SER A 248 18.15 -1.50 -8.84
C SER A 248 18.03 -0.85 -10.22
N LEU A 249 17.16 0.15 -10.32
CA LEU A 249 16.99 0.92 -11.53
C LEU A 249 18.31 1.62 -11.91
N GLN A 250 18.69 1.50 -13.18
CA GLN A 250 19.92 2.10 -13.68
C GLN A 250 19.67 3.57 -14.08
N ALA A 251 20.51 4.46 -13.60
CA ALA A 251 20.50 5.86 -14.03
C ALA A 251 20.77 5.98 -15.54
N GLY A 252 20.10 6.93 -16.20
CA GLY A 252 20.20 7.16 -17.65
C GLY A 252 19.34 6.24 -18.50
N LYS A 253 18.48 5.38 -17.87
CA LYS A 253 17.54 4.51 -18.57
C LYS A 253 16.07 4.79 -18.21
N GLU A 254 15.78 5.96 -17.72
CA GLU A 254 14.46 6.32 -17.17
C GLU A 254 13.34 6.13 -18.21
N SER A 255 13.54 6.59 -19.44
CA SER A 255 12.58 6.41 -20.54
C SER A 255 12.31 4.93 -20.83
N HIS A 256 13.36 4.14 -20.92
CA HIS A 256 13.24 2.71 -21.17
C HIS A 256 12.55 1.99 -19.99
N ASN A 257 12.90 2.33 -18.76
CA ASN A 257 12.29 1.77 -17.54
C ASN A 257 10.77 2.07 -17.50
N LEU A 258 10.35 3.30 -17.83
CA LEU A 258 8.94 3.68 -17.90
C LEU A 258 8.20 2.92 -19.00
N TRP A 259 8.79 2.83 -20.19
CA TRP A 259 8.21 2.07 -21.30
C TRP A 259 8.02 0.59 -20.93
N GLN A 260 9.02 -0.02 -20.30
CA GLN A 260 8.92 -1.40 -19.81
C GLN A 260 7.85 -1.56 -18.73
N ALA A 261 7.77 -0.61 -17.78
CA ALA A 261 6.73 -0.62 -16.75
C ALA A 261 5.32 -0.51 -17.36
N LEU A 262 5.12 0.33 -18.36
CA LEU A 262 3.85 0.46 -19.09
C LEU A 262 3.49 -0.85 -19.82
N ASN A 263 4.45 -1.53 -20.45
CA ASN A 263 4.22 -2.82 -21.07
C ASN A 263 3.83 -3.87 -20.03
N TRP A 264 4.56 -3.94 -18.92
CA TRP A 264 4.26 -4.85 -17.83
C TRP A 264 2.87 -4.57 -17.24
N LEU A 265 2.49 -3.30 -17.12
CA LEU A 265 1.16 -2.83 -16.75
C LEU A 265 0.12 -2.99 -17.89
N ARG A 266 0.46 -3.71 -18.97
CA ARG A 266 -0.40 -4.02 -20.12
C ARG A 266 -1.00 -2.80 -20.83
N GLN A 267 -0.35 -1.65 -20.73
CA GLN A 267 -0.83 -0.44 -21.40
C GLN A 267 -0.53 -0.42 -22.89
N ARG A 268 0.35 -1.30 -23.39
CA ARG A 268 0.72 -1.48 -24.80
C ARG A 268 1.27 -0.18 -25.44
N PRO A 269 2.31 0.44 -24.86
CA PRO A 269 2.92 1.61 -25.46
C PRO A 269 3.53 1.24 -26.82
N PRO A 270 3.49 2.15 -27.83
CA PRO A 270 4.20 1.95 -29.09
C PRO A 270 5.70 1.68 -28.85
N GLU A 271 6.33 0.88 -29.72
CA GLU A 271 7.74 0.49 -29.52
C GLU A 271 8.68 1.70 -29.62
N GLU A 272 8.39 2.65 -30.52
CA GLU A 272 9.14 3.89 -30.69
C GLU A 272 9.09 4.82 -29.47
N LEU A 273 8.10 4.67 -28.61
CA LEU A 273 7.95 5.50 -27.42
C LEU A 273 9.12 5.30 -26.43
N GLN A 274 9.77 4.13 -26.40
CA GLN A 274 10.92 3.88 -25.52
C GLN A 274 12.14 4.78 -25.78
N TYR A 275 12.22 5.40 -26.98
CA TYR A 275 13.30 6.30 -27.38
C TYR A 275 12.95 7.77 -27.18
N GLN A 276 11.74 8.07 -26.70
CA GLN A 276 11.28 9.42 -26.43
C GLN A 276 11.72 9.87 -25.02
N SER A 277 11.54 11.16 -24.74
CA SER A 277 11.81 11.71 -23.42
C SER A 277 10.85 11.16 -22.36
N VAL A 278 11.25 11.17 -21.10
CA VAL A 278 10.41 10.83 -19.93
C VAL A 278 9.06 11.57 -19.99
N ASN A 279 9.09 12.87 -20.30
CA ASN A 279 7.87 13.68 -20.38
C ASN A 279 6.91 13.20 -21.48
N GLU A 280 7.41 12.88 -22.67
CA GLU A 280 6.58 12.38 -23.78
C GLU A 280 5.96 11.02 -23.43
N ILE A 281 6.71 10.16 -22.76
CA ILE A 281 6.20 8.86 -22.27
C ILE A 281 5.08 9.08 -21.26
N LEU A 282 5.26 9.98 -20.29
CA LEU A 282 4.24 10.24 -19.25
C LEU A 282 2.99 10.91 -19.84
N VAL A 283 3.14 11.84 -20.81
CA VAL A 283 2.00 12.44 -21.51
C VAL A 283 1.20 11.37 -22.26
N TRP A 284 1.88 10.47 -22.97
CA TRP A 284 1.23 9.34 -23.62
C TRP A 284 0.53 8.45 -22.60
N ALA A 285 1.22 8.09 -21.51
CA ALA A 285 0.70 7.21 -20.47
C ALA A 285 -0.56 7.79 -19.81
N MET A 286 -0.58 9.07 -19.45
CA MET A 286 -1.74 9.73 -18.86
C MET A 286 -2.98 9.69 -19.78
N SER A 287 -2.78 9.79 -21.11
CA SER A 287 -3.88 9.75 -22.07
C SER A 287 -4.38 8.34 -22.42
N HIS A 288 -3.60 7.30 -22.11
CA HIS A 288 -3.90 5.90 -22.47
C HIS A 288 -4.04 4.96 -21.27
N TRP A 289 -3.88 5.48 -20.05
CA TRP A 289 -3.98 4.68 -18.83
C TRP A 289 -5.38 4.07 -18.69
N ASP A 290 -5.41 2.78 -18.47
CA ASP A 290 -6.62 2.01 -18.23
C ASP A 290 -6.30 0.88 -17.23
N VAL A 291 -6.74 1.05 -15.98
CA VAL A 291 -6.55 0.10 -14.89
C VAL A 291 -7.18 -1.27 -15.18
N HIS A 292 -8.25 -1.32 -15.98
CA HIS A 292 -8.97 -2.56 -16.29
C HIS A 292 -8.18 -3.50 -17.24
N ARG A 293 -7.12 -3.00 -17.89
CA ARG A 293 -6.22 -3.86 -18.69
C ARG A 293 -5.38 -4.81 -17.84
N LEU A 294 -5.22 -4.56 -16.55
CA LEU A 294 -4.33 -5.35 -15.68
C LEU A 294 -4.83 -6.78 -15.42
N GLY A 295 -6.15 -7.00 -15.41
CA GLY A 295 -6.76 -8.32 -15.21
C GLY A 295 -6.54 -8.89 -13.79
N HIS A 296 -7.23 -9.99 -13.48
CA HIS A 296 -7.31 -10.59 -12.13
C HIS A 296 -6.17 -11.59 -11.85
N GLN A 297 -4.90 -11.22 -12.01
CA GLN A 297 -3.77 -12.11 -11.79
C GLN A 297 -2.93 -11.65 -10.59
N LEU A 298 -2.69 -12.53 -9.62
CA LEU A 298 -1.87 -12.24 -8.44
C LEU A 298 -0.39 -12.02 -8.79
N GLY A 299 0.11 -12.62 -9.86
CA GLY A 299 1.50 -12.44 -10.29
C GLY A 299 1.67 -12.65 -11.79
N VAL A 300 2.63 -11.94 -12.36
CA VAL A 300 2.95 -11.97 -13.79
C VAL A 300 4.42 -12.33 -13.98
N ARG A 301 4.68 -13.40 -14.76
CA ARG A 301 6.03 -13.85 -15.12
C ARG A 301 6.56 -13.11 -16.34
N PRO A 302 7.90 -13.03 -16.53
CA PRO A 302 8.52 -12.36 -17.66
C PRO A 302 8.09 -12.89 -19.04
N GLU A 303 7.83 -14.20 -19.14
CA GLU A 303 7.45 -14.88 -20.39
C GLU A 303 6.15 -14.33 -21.00
N ASN A 304 5.30 -13.71 -20.19
CA ASN A 304 4.03 -13.11 -20.61
C ASN A 304 4.08 -11.57 -20.71
N THR A 305 5.22 -10.98 -20.36
CA THR A 305 5.42 -9.52 -20.34
C THR A 305 6.91 -9.22 -20.52
N ALA A 306 7.25 -8.10 -21.11
CA ALA A 306 8.62 -7.62 -21.24
C ALA A 306 9.25 -7.19 -19.89
N VAL A 307 9.26 -8.08 -18.88
CA VAL A 307 10.15 -7.90 -17.73
C VAL A 307 11.55 -8.18 -18.26
N PRO A 308 12.49 -7.24 -18.19
CA PRO A 308 13.81 -7.41 -18.76
C PRO A 308 14.52 -8.61 -18.15
N GLU A 309 15.14 -9.46 -18.97
CA GLU A 309 16.13 -10.41 -18.53
C GLU A 309 17.25 -9.62 -17.83
N GLY A 310 17.42 -9.83 -16.52
CA GLY A 310 18.44 -9.16 -15.71
C GLY A 310 17.93 -8.18 -14.63
N TYR A 311 16.62 -8.15 -14.39
CA TYR A 311 16.04 -7.51 -13.20
C TYR A 311 15.70 -8.51 -12.10
#